data_822fce59a003662e972f71cdd2d5f23a
#
_entry.id   822fce59a003662e972f71cdd2d5f23a
#
_cell.length_a   1.000
_cell.length_b   1.000
_cell.length_c   1.000
_cell.angle_alpha   90.00
_cell.angle_beta   90.00
_cell.angle_gamma   90.00
#
_symmetry.space_group_name_H-M   'P 1'
#
loop_
_entity.id
_entity.type
_entity.pdbx_description
1 polymer ?
#
loop_
_entity_poly.entity_id
_entity_poly.type
_entity_poly.pdbx_seq_one_letter_code
_entity_poly.pdbx_strand_id
1 'polypeptide(L)'
;MATRKISYREAINEALVQEMERDSNVILIGTDIAGGAGGEGKGDAWGGVLGVTKGLYGKFPGRVLDTPISETGYMGAAVGAATRGLRPVAELMFIDFAGVCLDSMVNQAAKFRYMFGGTAVTPLTVRAMYGAGLRAGAQHSQALYPMFTHFPGLKVVVPSSPYEAKGLLAQSIRDDDPVIFFEHKLMYEVTGEVPEESYTIPFGKAHVVRDGGDVTIVAIGRMVSLAELAATELQASGISVEIIDPRTLSPLDLDTILGSVHKTGRLVVVDEASPRCNLATDISAQVVSEAFGDLLAPVKMVSPPHVPVPFAASLEDLYMPSTQDIVNAVKTVTEWSR
;
A
#
# COMPACT_ATOMS: atom_id res chain seq x y z
N MET A 1 -9.50 18.29 -15.92
CA MET A 1 -8.75 18.70 -14.72
C MET A 1 -7.34 19.04 -15.14
N ALA A 2 -6.77 20.13 -14.63
CA ALA A 2 -5.36 20.42 -14.86
C ALA A 2 -4.52 19.38 -14.10
N THR A 3 -3.57 18.75 -14.77
CA THR A 3 -2.61 17.82 -14.17
C THR A 3 -1.24 18.46 -14.14
N ARG A 4 -0.45 18.08 -13.17
CA ARG A 4 0.95 18.45 -13.07
C ARG A 4 1.78 17.27 -12.56
N LYS A 5 3.06 17.28 -12.87
CA LYS A 5 3.96 16.23 -12.46
C LYS A 5 4.49 16.52 -11.05
N ILE A 6 4.14 15.67 -10.08
CA ILE A 6 4.62 15.75 -8.70
C ILE A 6 5.13 14.38 -8.22
N SER A 7 5.90 14.37 -7.16
CA SER A 7 6.39 13.13 -6.54
C SER A 7 5.28 12.43 -5.73
N TYR A 8 5.47 11.14 -5.48
CA TYR A 8 4.59 10.35 -4.63
C TYR A 8 4.47 10.96 -3.23
N ARG A 9 5.58 11.43 -2.65
CA ARG A 9 5.60 12.14 -1.37
C ARG A 9 4.76 13.41 -1.41
N GLU A 10 4.92 14.25 -2.44
CA GLU A 10 4.14 15.46 -2.62
C GLU A 10 2.65 15.16 -2.82
N ALA A 11 2.31 14.09 -3.51
CA ALA A 11 0.93 13.65 -3.70
C ALA A 11 0.25 13.25 -2.38
N ILE A 12 0.97 12.55 -1.50
CA ILE A 12 0.51 12.22 -0.14
C ILE A 12 0.35 13.50 0.70
N ASN A 13 1.36 14.38 0.71
CA ASN A 13 1.30 15.65 1.44
C ASN A 13 0.08 16.47 1.01
N GLU A 14 -0.15 16.59 -0.30
CA GLU A 14 -1.27 17.34 -0.83
C GLU A 14 -2.63 16.74 -0.45
N ALA A 15 -2.75 15.40 -0.45
CA ALA A 15 -3.95 14.74 0.06
C ALA A 15 -4.21 15.10 1.53
N LEU A 16 -3.19 15.06 2.37
CA LEU A 16 -3.29 15.45 3.78
C LEU A 16 -3.71 16.92 3.93
N VAL A 17 -3.08 17.82 3.18
CA VAL A 17 -3.45 19.25 3.19
C VAL A 17 -4.92 19.43 2.83
N GLN A 18 -5.35 18.85 1.71
CA GLN A 18 -6.71 18.99 1.19
C GLN A 18 -7.76 18.41 2.14
N GLU A 19 -7.49 17.25 2.74
CA GLU A 19 -8.41 16.64 3.69
C GLU A 19 -8.48 17.38 5.03
N MET A 20 -7.36 17.93 5.52
CA MET A 20 -7.36 18.79 6.71
C MET A 20 -8.02 20.14 6.47
N GLU A 21 -8.00 20.68 5.26
CA GLU A 21 -8.76 21.87 4.88
C GLU A 21 -10.26 21.58 4.79
N ARG A 22 -10.62 20.43 4.23
CA ARG A 22 -11.99 19.99 4.02
C ARG A 22 -12.73 19.71 5.34
N ASP A 23 -12.04 19.08 6.30
CA ASP A 23 -12.66 18.59 7.54
C ASP A 23 -11.79 18.93 8.75
N SER A 24 -12.34 19.73 9.65
CA SER A 24 -11.67 20.14 10.89
C SER A 24 -11.43 19.00 11.88
N ASN A 25 -12.12 17.86 11.73
CA ASN A 25 -11.94 16.67 12.55
C ASN A 25 -10.72 15.83 12.15
N VAL A 26 -10.13 16.08 10.98
CA VAL A 26 -8.91 15.40 10.55
C VAL A 26 -7.73 15.90 11.37
N ILE A 27 -7.05 15.00 12.07
CA ILE A 27 -5.84 15.25 12.85
C ILE A 27 -4.73 14.29 12.42
N LEU A 28 -3.48 14.72 12.51
CA LEU A 28 -2.31 13.87 12.35
C LEU A 28 -1.72 13.56 13.72
N ILE A 29 -1.33 12.31 13.95
CA ILE A 29 -0.69 11.88 15.19
C ILE A 29 0.43 10.87 14.88
N GLY A 30 1.59 11.04 15.47
CA GLY A 30 2.74 10.14 15.28
C GLY A 30 4.04 10.70 15.81
N THR A 31 5.10 9.94 15.66
CA THR A 31 6.44 10.33 16.11
C THR A 31 7.12 11.16 15.02
N ASP A 32 7.74 12.29 15.41
CA ASP A 32 8.56 13.18 14.56
C ASP A 32 7.81 13.79 13.35
N ILE A 33 6.47 13.86 13.38
CA ILE A 33 5.65 14.34 12.26
C ILE A 33 5.53 15.87 12.20
N ALA A 34 5.88 16.56 13.29
CA ALA A 34 5.74 18.02 13.40
C ALA A 34 7.06 18.78 13.23
N GLY A 35 8.14 18.11 12.84
CA GLY A 35 9.44 18.77 12.60
C GLY A 35 10.64 18.06 13.21
N GLY A 36 10.47 16.84 13.71
CA GLY A 36 11.52 15.99 14.25
C GLY A 36 11.64 16.02 15.78
N ALA A 37 12.24 14.97 16.33
CA ALA A 37 12.36 14.71 17.75
C ALA A 37 12.99 15.91 18.50
N GLY A 38 12.26 16.47 19.46
CA GLY A 38 12.72 17.55 20.31
C GLY A 38 12.69 18.94 19.67
N GLY A 39 12.12 19.10 18.49
CA GLY A 39 11.83 20.41 17.92
C GLY A 39 10.69 21.09 18.68
N GLU A 40 10.93 22.23 19.31
CA GLU A 40 9.90 23.04 19.97
C GLU A 40 8.92 23.70 18.96
N GLY A 41 8.51 22.99 17.92
CA GLY A 41 7.57 23.49 16.91
C GLY A 41 8.05 24.69 16.10
N LYS A 42 9.31 25.08 16.23
CA LYS A 42 9.90 26.18 15.47
C LYS A 42 10.37 25.69 14.12
N GLY A 43 9.45 25.77 13.20
CA GLY A 43 9.70 25.46 11.81
C GLY A 43 9.63 23.94 11.60
N ASP A 44 8.61 23.54 11.03
CA ASP A 44 8.31 22.35 10.27
C ASP A 44 9.49 21.95 9.34
N ALA A 45 10.68 21.85 9.95
CA ALA A 45 11.97 21.84 9.25
C ALA A 45 12.12 20.59 8.38
N TRP A 46 11.48 19.48 8.77
CA TRP A 46 11.69 18.19 8.12
C TRP A 46 10.41 17.61 7.52
N GLY A 47 9.23 17.89 8.13
CA GLY A 47 7.97 17.32 7.69
C GLY A 47 7.92 15.80 7.88
N GLY A 48 8.29 15.34 9.08
CA GLY A 48 8.53 13.94 9.34
C GLY A 48 9.88 13.47 8.80
N VAL A 49 10.23 12.20 9.04
CA VAL A 49 11.54 11.63 8.69
C VAL A 49 11.82 11.66 7.18
N LEU A 50 10.78 11.55 6.36
CA LEU A 50 10.91 11.56 4.90
C LEU A 50 10.22 12.75 4.22
N GLY A 51 9.84 13.78 4.98
CA GLY A 51 9.29 15.02 4.46
C GLY A 51 7.82 14.93 4.00
N VAL A 52 7.09 13.88 4.35
CA VAL A 52 5.70 13.68 3.93
C VAL A 52 4.77 14.70 4.57
N THR A 53 4.98 15.05 5.84
CA THR A 53 4.14 16.00 6.59
C THR A 53 4.64 17.43 6.56
N LYS A 54 5.59 17.76 5.66
CA LYS A 54 6.19 19.10 5.54
C LYS A 54 5.13 20.18 5.34
N GLY A 55 5.20 21.27 6.13
CA GLY A 55 4.29 22.42 6.07
C GLY A 55 3.01 22.26 6.89
N LEU A 56 2.64 21.02 7.27
CA LEU A 56 1.36 20.76 7.93
C LEU A 56 1.28 21.32 9.35
N TYR A 57 2.35 21.21 10.15
CA TYR A 57 2.36 21.73 11.51
C TYR A 57 2.12 23.25 11.58
N GLY A 58 2.79 24.00 10.70
CA GLY A 58 2.61 25.46 10.63
C GLY A 58 1.24 25.86 10.08
N LYS A 59 0.68 25.08 9.15
CA LYS A 59 -0.60 25.37 8.52
C LYS A 59 -1.81 24.99 9.40
N PHE A 60 -1.69 23.93 10.19
CA PHE A 60 -2.79 23.38 11.02
C PHE A 60 -2.38 23.26 12.49
N PRO A 61 -2.11 24.38 13.19
CA PRO A 61 -1.67 24.34 14.57
C PRO A 61 -2.69 23.63 15.46
N GLY A 62 -2.21 22.76 16.35
CA GLY A 62 -3.06 21.97 17.26
C GLY A 62 -3.72 20.74 16.64
N ARG A 63 -3.53 20.49 15.31
CA ARG A 63 -4.04 19.30 14.63
C ARG A 63 -2.95 18.36 14.11
N VAL A 64 -1.69 18.73 14.24
CA VAL A 64 -0.54 17.86 14.00
C VAL A 64 0.12 17.60 15.35
N LEU A 65 -0.02 16.37 15.84
CA LEU A 65 0.31 15.98 17.21
C LEU A 65 1.57 15.11 17.20
N ASP A 66 2.68 15.70 17.59
CA ASP A 66 3.93 14.97 17.76
C ASP A 66 3.91 14.17 19.05
N THR A 67 4.43 12.96 19.04
CA THR A 67 4.37 12.03 20.18
C THR A 67 5.77 11.53 20.55
N PRO A 68 5.98 11.11 21.81
CA PRO A 68 7.11 10.25 22.13
C PRO A 68 7.08 8.97 21.28
N ILE A 69 8.23 8.29 21.19
CA ILE A 69 8.32 6.95 20.57
C ILE A 69 7.57 5.96 21.47
N SER A 70 6.27 5.84 21.24
CA SER A 70 5.36 5.00 22.01
C SER A 70 4.15 4.64 21.16
N GLU A 71 4.31 3.70 20.23
CA GLU A 71 3.30 3.32 19.25
C GLU A 71 2.03 2.80 19.92
N THR A 72 2.16 2.03 21.01
CA THR A 72 1.01 1.59 21.81
C THR A 72 0.19 2.76 22.33
N GLY A 73 0.87 3.80 22.82
CA GLY A 73 0.23 4.97 23.41
C GLY A 73 -0.54 5.79 22.38
N TYR A 74 0.15 6.24 21.31
CA TYR A 74 -0.49 7.12 20.34
C TYR A 74 -1.49 6.38 19.43
N MET A 75 -1.26 5.09 19.12
CA MET A 75 -2.24 4.32 18.35
C MET A 75 -3.53 4.10 19.16
N GLY A 76 -3.41 3.79 20.45
CA GLY A 76 -4.56 3.71 21.34
C GLY A 76 -5.30 5.04 21.46
N ALA A 77 -4.58 6.17 21.55
CA ALA A 77 -5.16 7.51 21.56
C ALA A 77 -5.89 7.82 20.24
N ALA A 78 -5.31 7.45 19.09
CA ALA A 78 -5.94 7.62 17.77
C ALA A 78 -7.24 6.81 17.65
N VAL A 79 -7.25 5.55 18.08
CA VAL A 79 -8.47 4.71 18.10
C VAL A 79 -9.55 5.35 18.99
N GLY A 80 -9.18 5.79 20.21
CA GLY A 80 -10.12 6.47 21.11
C GLY A 80 -10.65 7.78 20.51
N ALA A 81 -9.81 8.59 19.87
CA ALA A 81 -10.19 9.83 19.20
C ALA A 81 -11.17 9.58 18.05
N ALA A 82 -10.92 8.53 17.25
CA ALA A 82 -11.81 8.13 16.16
C ALA A 82 -13.23 7.81 16.67
N THR A 83 -13.36 7.07 17.76
CA THR A 83 -14.68 6.76 18.35
C THR A 83 -15.40 7.97 18.93
N ARG A 84 -14.70 9.10 19.07
CA ARG A 84 -15.26 10.38 19.56
C ARG A 84 -15.52 11.40 18.47
N GLY A 85 -15.42 11.00 17.19
CA GLY A 85 -15.79 11.82 16.05
C GLY A 85 -14.62 12.55 15.38
N LEU A 86 -13.38 12.35 15.82
CA LEU A 86 -12.21 12.79 15.06
C LEU A 86 -11.90 11.79 13.94
N ARG A 87 -11.12 12.22 12.97
CA ARG A 87 -10.57 11.41 11.87
C ARG A 87 -9.03 11.40 11.96
N PRO A 88 -8.47 10.58 12.84
CA PRO A 88 -7.03 10.51 12.99
C PRO A 88 -6.36 9.88 11.78
N VAL A 89 -5.29 10.52 11.31
CA VAL A 89 -4.28 9.92 10.45
C VAL A 89 -3.07 9.63 11.33
N ALA A 90 -2.91 8.38 11.72
CA ALA A 90 -1.81 7.94 12.57
C ALA A 90 -0.63 7.50 11.70
N GLU A 91 0.54 8.12 11.88
CA GLU A 91 1.75 7.69 11.20
C GLU A 91 2.50 6.66 12.05
N LEU A 92 2.52 5.42 11.56
CA LEU A 92 3.39 4.36 12.06
C LEU A 92 4.64 4.35 11.20
N MET A 93 5.75 4.86 11.72
CA MET A 93 6.98 5.15 10.97
C MET A 93 7.38 4.04 10.01
N PHE A 94 7.47 2.80 10.50
CA PHE A 94 7.68 1.58 9.73
C PHE A 94 6.63 0.56 10.13
N ILE A 95 6.09 -0.16 9.16
CA ILE A 95 5.09 -1.21 9.43
C ILE A 95 5.67 -2.32 10.33
N ASP A 96 6.98 -2.47 10.35
CA ASP A 96 7.71 -3.38 11.22
C ASP A 96 7.38 -3.17 12.71
N PHE A 97 7.03 -1.95 13.10
CA PHE A 97 6.67 -1.59 14.48
C PHE A 97 5.20 -1.90 14.83
N ALA A 98 4.42 -2.39 13.88
CA ALA A 98 3.02 -2.71 14.12
C ALA A 98 2.82 -3.72 15.26
N GLY A 99 3.77 -4.62 15.46
CA GLY A 99 3.71 -5.60 16.56
C GLY A 99 3.55 -4.99 17.93
N VAL A 100 4.07 -3.76 18.16
CA VAL A 100 3.98 -3.06 19.45
C VAL A 100 2.57 -2.51 19.71
N CYS A 101 1.83 -2.13 18.68
CA CYS A 101 0.50 -1.51 18.78
C CYS A 101 -0.62 -2.31 18.10
N LEU A 102 -0.36 -3.57 17.79
CA LEU A 102 -1.25 -4.42 16.99
C LEU A 102 -2.65 -4.56 17.62
N ASP A 103 -2.75 -4.72 18.94
CA ASP A 103 -4.02 -4.84 19.64
C ASP A 103 -4.97 -3.67 19.33
N SER A 104 -4.48 -2.44 19.37
CA SER A 104 -5.29 -1.25 19.08
C SER A 104 -5.88 -1.29 17.68
N MET A 105 -5.18 -1.83 16.70
CA MET A 105 -5.65 -1.93 15.32
C MET A 105 -6.59 -3.13 15.11
N VAL A 106 -6.19 -4.34 15.54
CA VAL A 106 -6.90 -5.56 15.15
C VAL A 106 -7.99 -5.99 16.12
N ASN A 107 -7.87 -5.67 17.42
CA ASN A 107 -8.87 -6.03 18.45
C ASN A 107 -9.80 -4.86 18.78
N GLN A 108 -9.35 -3.62 18.65
CA GLN A 108 -10.14 -2.45 18.94
C GLN A 108 -10.73 -1.84 17.65
N ALA A 109 -9.94 -1.15 16.85
CA ALA A 109 -10.43 -0.42 15.67
C ALA A 109 -11.22 -1.32 14.71
N ALA A 110 -10.66 -2.47 14.34
CA ALA A 110 -11.29 -3.41 13.40
C ALA A 110 -12.60 -4.03 13.88
N LYS A 111 -12.86 -4.06 15.20
CA LYS A 111 -14.00 -4.79 15.78
C LYS A 111 -15.12 -3.90 16.29
N PHE A 112 -14.88 -2.64 16.58
CA PHE A 112 -15.87 -1.78 17.23
C PHE A 112 -17.19 -1.68 16.45
N ARG A 113 -17.16 -1.50 15.13
CA ARG A 113 -18.39 -1.47 14.35
C ARG A 113 -19.22 -2.74 14.53
N TYR A 114 -18.61 -3.90 14.47
CA TYR A 114 -19.30 -5.18 14.65
C TYR A 114 -19.78 -5.37 16.09
N MET A 115 -18.90 -5.15 17.06
CA MET A 115 -19.22 -5.36 18.49
C MET A 115 -20.34 -4.45 19.00
N PHE A 116 -20.45 -3.23 18.48
CA PHE A 116 -21.45 -2.26 18.87
C PHE A 116 -22.65 -2.18 17.90
N GLY A 117 -22.85 -3.25 17.10
CA GLY A 117 -24.03 -3.37 16.23
C GLY A 117 -24.15 -2.25 15.18
N GLY A 118 -23.02 -1.74 14.69
CA GLY A 118 -22.96 -0.69 13.67
C GLY A 118 -23.09 0.75 14.23
N THR A 119 -23.32 0.93 15.53
CA THR A 119 -23.48 2.26 16.12
C THR A 119 -22.17 2.99 16.37
N ALA A 120 -21.04 2.28 16.46
CA ALA A 120 -19.71 2.86 16.57
C ALA A 120 -19.01 2.82 15.21
N VAL A 121 -18.35 3.91 14.86
CA VAL A 121 -17.46 4.03 13.72
C VAL A 121 -16.03 4.25 14.21
N THR A 122 -15.05 3.87 13.41
CA THR A 122 -13.64 4.07 13.74
C THR A 122 -12.91 4.61 12.51
N PRO A 123 -13.14 5.87 12.13
CA PRO A 123 -12.52 6.51 10.98
C PRO A 123 -11.03 6.79 11.24
N LEU A 124 -10.25 5.75 11.26
CA LEU A 124 -8.80 5.77 11.50
C LEU A 124 -8.05 5.41 10.22
N THR A 125 -7.14 6.27 9.78
CA THR A 125 -6.17 5.93 8.74
C THR A 125 -4.80 5.72 9.39
N VAL A 126 -4.23 4.53 9.29
CA VAL A 126 -2.85 4.25 9.70
C VAL A 126 -1.96 4.29 8.46
N ARG A 127 -1.08 5.26 8.36
CA ARG A 127 -0.06 5.34 7.32
C ARG A 127 1.20 4.67 7.81
N ALA A 128 1.79 3.79 7.00
CA ALA A 128 3.02 3.11 7.38
C ALA A 128 3.93 2.87 6.17
N MET A 129 5.23 3.12 6.37
CA MET A 129 6.25 2.76 5.38
C MET A 129 6.51 1.27 5.38
N TYR A 130 6.77 0.71 4.19
CA TYR A 130 7.12 -0.71 4.02
C TYR A 130 8.14 -0.92 2.91
N GLY A 131 8.62 -2.15 2.80
CA GLY A 131 9.40 -2.64 1.67
C GLY A 131 10.91 -2.55 1.85
N ALA A 132 11.63 -3.31 1.04
CA ALA A 132 13.09 -3.35 1.00
C ALA A 132 13.67 -2.32 0.01
N GLY A 133 15.00 -2.25 -0.09
CA GLY A 133 15.74 -1.43 -1.06
C GLY A 133 16.36 -0.15 -0.51
N LEU A 134 16.04 0.24 0.72
CA LEU A 134 16.62 1.44 1.36
C LEU A 134 17.84 1.12 2.27
N ARG A 135 18.31 -0.12 2.29
CA ARG A 135 19.40 -0.57 3.15
C ARG A 135 19.12 -0.35 4.65
N ALA A 136 17.87 -0.59 5.04
CA ALA A 136 17.41 -0.35 6.41
C ALA A 136 17.43 -1.63 7.29
N GLY A 137 17.78 -2.78 6.71
CA GLY A 137 17.91 -4.07 7.40
C GLY A 137 16.58 -4.73 7.77
N ALA A 138 16.66 -5.83 8.49
CA ALA A 138 15.55 -6.75 8.71
C ALA A 138 14.36 -6.16 9.48
N GLN A 139 14.60 -5.20 10.37
CA GLN A 139 13.58 -4.62 11.26
C GLN A 139 12.93 -3.34 10.72
N HIS A 140 13.28 -2.91 9.48
CA HIS A 140 12.78 -1.70 8.87
C HIS A 140 12.46 -1.89 7.38
N SER A 141 12.26 -3.13 6.93
CA SER A 141 12.14 -3.42 5.49
C SER A 141 11.09 -4.46 5.15
N GLN A 142 10.28 -4.87 6.10
CA GLN A 142 9.28 -5.90 5.86
C GLN A 142 8.09 -5.37 5.05
N ALA A 143 7.49 -6.22 4.23
CA ALA A 143 6.22 -6.00 3.56
C ALA A 143 5.14 -6.81 4.29
N LEU A 144 4.49 -6.21 5.31
CA LEU A 144 3.56 -6.90 6.22
C LEU A 144 2.08 -6.70 5.87
N TYR A 145 1.74 -6.13 4.72
CA TYR A 145 0.34 -5.94 4.33
C TYR A 145 -0.48 -7.24 4.33
N PRO A 146 0.07 -8.44 4.04
CA PRO A 146 -0.73 -9.67 4.10
C PRO A 146 -1.27 -9.96 5.50
N MET A 147 -0.53 -9.61 6.54
CA MET A 147 -0.98 -9.80 7.92
C MET A 147 -2.28 -9.02 8.19
N PHE A 148 -2.40 -7.80 7.65
CA PHE A 148 -3.57 -6.95 7.89
C PHE A 148 -4.79 -7.35 7.08
N THR A 149 -4.62 -7.98 5.92
CA THR A 149 -5.75 -8.53 5.15
C THR A 149 -6.43 -9.71 5.85
N HIS A 150 -5.72 -10.37 6.76
CA HIS A 150 -6.25 -11.49 7.55
C HIS A 150 -7.29 -11.05 8.59
N PHE A 151 -7.28 -9.79 9.03
CA PHE A 151 -8.16 -9.32 10.09
C PHE A 151 -9.46 -8.70 9.54
N PRO A 152 -10.64 -9.37 9.71
CA PRO A 152 -11.91 -8.79 9.31
C PRO A 152 -12.15 -7.45 10.02
N GLY A 153 -12.60 -6.46 9.25
CA GLY A 153 -12.87 -5.10 9.71
C GLY A 153 -11.76 -4.10 9.41
N LEU A 154 -10.61 -4.54 8.87
CA LEU A 154 -9.58 -3.66 8.32
C LEU A 154 -9.67 -3.56 6.80
N LYS A 155 -9.46 -2.37 6.28
CA LYS A 155 -9.18 -2.14 4.86
C LYS A 155 -7.67 -1.98 4.67
N VAL A 156 -7.15 -2.51 3.57
CA VAL A 156 -5.70 -2.51 3.28
C VAL A 156 -5.46 -1.92 1.91
N VAL A 157 -4.65 -0.87 1.85
CA VAL A 157 -4.42 -0.06 0.66
C VAL A 157 -2.94 0.03 0.36
N VAL A 158 -2.54 -0.23 -0.89
CA VAL A 158 -1.14 -0.25 -1.32
C VAL A 158 -1.02 0.45 -2.69
N PRO A 159 -0.93 1.78 -2.73
CA PRO A 159 -0.86 2.52 -3.99
C PRO A 159 0.46 2.29 -4.73
N SER A 160 0.40 2.31 -6.06
CA SER A 160 1.51 2.05 -6.97
C SER A 160 2.01 3.29 -7.74
N SER A 161 1.36 4.45 -7.58
CA SER A 161 1.70 5.69 -8.29
C SER A 161 1.36 6.93 -7.46
N PRO A 162 1.89 8.13 -7.82
CA PRO A 162 1.49 9.38 -7.18
C PRO A 162 0.00 9.68 -7.29
N TYR A 163 -0.61 9.39 -8.46
CA TYR A 163 -2.05 9.54 -8.67
C TYR A 163 -2.86 8.70 -7.68
N GLU A 164 -2.49 7.44 -7.54
CA GLU A 164 -3.19 6.52 -6.64
C GLU A 164 -2.95 6.86 -5.18
N ALA A 165 -1.73 7.26 -4.81
CA ALA A 165 -1.41 7.67 -3.45
C ALA A 165 -2.30 8.82 -2.98
N LYS A 166 -2.49 9.86 -3.80
CA LYS A 166 -3.38 10.99 -3.47
C LYS A 166 -4.84 10.56 -3.36
N GLY A 167 -5.36 9.87 -4.38
CA GLY A 167 -6.79 9.55 -4.45
C GLY A 167 -7.21 8.48 -3.43
N LEU A 168 -6.37 7.48 -3.19
CA LEU A 168 -6.63 6.43 -2.20
C LEU A 168 -6.45 6.94 -0.76
N LEU A 169 -5.50 7.85 -0.50
CA LEU A 169 -5.35 8.45 0.82
C LEU A 169 -6.55 9.35 1.17
N ALA A 170 -7.00 10.17 0.24
CA ALA A 170 -8.21 10.95 0.42
C ALA A 170 -9.43 10.05 0.70
N GLN A 171 -9.58 8.94 -0.03
CA GLN A 171 -10.62 7.95 0.24
C GLN A 171 -10.47 7.32 1.63
N SER A 172 -9.24 7.00 2.05
CA SER A 172 -8.95 6.39 3.35
C SER A 172 -9.36 7.31 4.51
N ILE A 173 -9.05 8.60 4.41
CA ILE A 173 -9.39 9.59 5.44
C ILE A 173 -10.91 9.83 5.51
N ARG A 174 -11.61 9.70 4.39
CA ARG A 174 -13.08 9.86 4.32
C ARG A 174 -13.86 8.61 4.75
N ASP A 175 -13.21 7.47 4.83
CA ASP A 175 -13.85 6.22 5.23
C ASP A 175 -14.20 6.20 6.73
N ASP A 176 -15.31 5.57 7.09
CA ASP A 176 -15.77 5.46 8.47
C ASP A 176 -15.25 4.20 9.18
N ASP A 177 -14.49 3.37 8.48
CA ASP A 177 -13.84 2.17 9.00
C ASP A 177 -12.31 2.31 8.95
N PRO A 178 -11.56 1.54 9.77
CA PRO A 178 -10.12 1.67 9.82
C PRO A 178 -9.43 1.19 8.54
N VAL A 179 -8.49 1.98 8.05
CA VAL A 179 -7.70 1.74 6.85
C VAL A 179 -6.22 1.69 7.21
N ILE A 180 -5.52 0.65 6.77
CA ILE A 180 -4.06 0.58 6.81
C ILE A 180 -3.53 0.94 5.42
N PHE A 181 -2.85 2.06 5.33
CA PHE A 181 -2.34 2.65 4.10
C PHE A 181 -0.82 2.47 4.02
N PHE A 182 -0.37 1.66 3.08
CA PHE A 182 1.02 1.26 2.92
C PHE A 182 1.75 2.14 1.92
N GLU A 183 2.90 2.69 2.32
CA GLU A 183 3.74 3.56 1.49
C GLU A 183 5.10 2.91 1.23
N HIS A 184 5.37 2.52 -0.02
CA HIS A 184 6.65 1.90 -0.32
C HIS A 184 7.78 2.93 -0.32
N LYS A 185 8.81 2.68 0.48
CA LYS A 185 9.93 3.63 0.73
C LYS A 185 10.64 4.12 -0.54
N LEU A 186 10.81 3.24 -1.53
CA LEU A 186 11.48 3.61 -2.79
C LEU A 186 10.58 4.41 -3.73
N MET A 187 9.32 4.64 -3.39
CA MET A 187 8.40 5.37 -4.26
C MET A 187 8.33 6.86 -3.97
N TYR A 188 8.81 7.34 -2.84
CA TYR A 188 8.63 8.73 -2.43
C TYR A 188 9.15 9.77 -3.45
N GLU A 189 10.19 9.44 -4.21
CA GLU A 189 10.74 10.31 -5.27
C GLU A 189 10.21 9.97 -6.67
N VAL A 190 9.37 8.95 -6.81
CA VAL A 190 8.74 8.63 -8.09
C VAL A 190 7.75 9.73 -8.45
N THR A 191 7.86 10.25 -9.67
CA THR A 191 7.00 11.33 -10.15
C THR A 191 5.96 10.83 -11.14
N GLY A 192 4.78 11.44 -11.12
CA GLY A 192 3.68 11.12 -12.03
C GLY A 192 2.71 12.28 -12.20
N GLU A 193 1.83 12.17 -13.18
CA GLU A 193 0.77 13.15 -13.44
C GLU A 193 -0.32 13.05 -12.37
N VAL A 194 -0.61 14.15 -11.67
CA VAL A 194 -1.61 14.20 -10.59
C VAL A 194 -2.49 15.43 -10.78
N PRO A 195 -3.83 15.30 -10.72
CA PRO A 195 -4.74 16.45 -10.70
C PRO A 195 -4.49 17.35 -9.48
N GLU A 196 -4.63 18.65 -9.66
CA GLU A 196 -4.52 19.61 -8.55
C GLU A 196 -5.72 19.52 -7.61
N GLU A 197 -6.88 19.26 -8.15
CA GLU A 197 -8.13 19.12 -7.40
C GLU A 197 -8.12 17.87 -6.51
N SER A 198 -8.93 17.92 -5.45
CA SER A 198 -9.17 16.73 -4.60
C SER A 198 -10.03 15.71 -5.34
N TYR A 199 -9.63 14.47 -5.30
CA TYR A 199 -10.38 13.33 -5.83
C TYR A 199 -10.20 12.10 -4.93
N THR A 200 -11.08 11.13 -5.09
CA THR A 200 -10.98 9.82 -4.42
C THR A 200 -10.95 8.69 -5.43
N ILE A 201 -10.33 7.60 -5.05
CA ILE A 201 -10.38 6.33 -5.77
C ILE A 201 -11.12 5.32 -4.89
N PRO A 202 -12.21 4.71 -5.39
CA PRO A 202 -13.00 3.78 -4.57
C PRO A 202 -12.22 2.51 -4.27
N PHE A 203 -12.39 1.99 -3.05
CA PHE A 203 -11.83 0.71 -2.65
C PHE A 203 -12.51 -0.46 -3.38
N GLY A 204 -11.79 -1.59 -3.52
CA GLY A 204 -12.29 -2.76 -4.24
C GLY A 204 -12.43 -2.55 -5.75
N LYS A 205 -11.63 -1.66 -6.31
CA LYS A 205 -11.54 -1.42 -7.75
C LYS A 205 -10.08 -1.43 -8.20
N ALA A 206 -9.71 -2.52 -8.86
CA ALA A 206 -8.39 -2.67 -9.48
C ALA A 206 -8.23 -1.75 -10.70
N HIS A 207 -6.99 -1.53 -11.09
CA HIS A 207 -6.63 -0.79 -12.30
C HIS A 207 -5.96 -1.72 -13.30
N VAL A 208 -6.50 -1.76 -14.50
CA VAL A 208 -5.80 -2.37 -15.63
C VAL A 208 -4.80 -1.33 -16.14
N VAL A 209 -3.54 -1.48 -15.68
CA VAL A 209 -2.43 -0.57 -16.00
C VAL A 209 -2.02 -0.71 -17.46
N ARG A 210 -2.07 -1.94 -17.96
CA ARG A 210 -1.73 -2.29 -19.35
C ARG A 210 -2.67 -3.37 -19.83
N ASP A 211 -3.25 -3.20 -21.00
CA ASP A 211 -4.05 -4.22 -21.67
C ASP A 211 -3.14 -5.24 -22.40
N GLY A 212 -3.54 -6.51 -22.39
CA GLY A 212 -2.80 -7.59 -23.01
C GLY A 212 -3.62 -8.88 -23.16
N GLY A 213 -3.15 -9.83 -23.97
CA GLY A 213 -3.93 -11.01 -24.32
C GLY A 213 -3.31 -12.37 -23.98
N ASP A 214 -2.01 -12.44 -23.66
CA ASP A 214 -1.32 -13.73 -23.51
C ASP A 214 -1.12 -14.15 -22.05
N VAL A 215 -0.88 -13.19 -21.14
CA VAL A 215 -0.62 -13.44 -19.71
C VAL A 215 -1.18 -12.31 -18.88
N THR A 216 -1.82 -12.63 -17.77
CA THR A 216 -2.18 -11.70 -16.71
C THR A 216 -1.05 -11.61 -15.70
N ILE A 217 -0.58 -10.40 -15.39
CA ILE A 217 0.27 -10.11 -14.23
C ILE A 217 -0.56 -9.33 -13.21
N VAL A 218 -0.71 -9.86 -12.00
CA VAL A 218 -1.20 -9.08 -10.85
C VAL A 218 0.03 -8.63 -10.06
N ALA A 219 0.23 -7.33 -9.94
CA ALA A 219 1.41 -6.75 -9.28
C ALA A 219 0.99 -5.80 -8.16
N ILE A 220 1.65 -5.86 -6.99
CA ILE A 220 1.25 -5.14 -5.78
C ILE A 220 2.22 -3.98 -5.52
N GLY A 221 1.67 -2.77 -5.38
CA GLY A 221 2.45 -1.58 -5.04
C GLY A 221 3.61 -1.33 -6.00
N ARG A 222 4.84 -1.20 -5.49
CA ARG A 222 6.04 -0.97 -6.32
C ARG A 222 6.23 -2.04 -7.40
N MET A 223 5.75 -3.26 -7.22
CA MET A 223 5.90 -4.32 -8.21
C MET A 223 5.20 -4.00 -9.54
N VAL A 224 4.23 -3.09 -9.56
CA VAL A 224 3.56 -2.63 -10.78
C VAL A 224 4.56 -2.01 -11.76
N SER A 225 5.44 -1.12 -11.29
CA SER A 225 6.44 -0.50 -12.16
C SER A 225 7.45 -1.51 -12.72
N LEU A 226 7.81 -2.53 -11.96
CA LEU A 226 8.67 -3.61 -12.45
C LEU A 226 7.96 -4.50 -13.46
N ALA A 227 6.65 -4.72 -13.27
CA ALA A 227 5.81 -5.45 -14.24
C ALA A 227 5.68 -4.69 -15.57
N GLU A 228 5.58 -3.36 -15.56
CA GLU A 228 5.56 -2.53 -16.77
C GLU A 228 6.90 -2.62 -17.56
N LEU A 229 8.04 -2.61 -16.83
CA LEU A 229 9.35 -2.82 -17.45
C LEU A 229 9.45 -4.22 -18.07
N ALA A 230 9.03 -5.25 -17.33
CA ALA A 230 9.02 -6.63 -17.82
C ALA A 230 8.10 -6.80 -19.05
N ALA A 231 6.91 -6.21 -19.03
CA ALA A 231 5.97 -6.26 -20.16
C ALA A 231 6.54 -5.58 -21.41
N THR A 232 7.31 -4.51 -21.23
CA THR A 232 7.98 -3.82 -22.35
C THR A 232 9.06 -4.71 -23.00
N GLU A 233 9.84 -5.44 -22.19
CA GLU A 233 10.82 -6.41 -22.68
C GLU A 233 10.13 -7.60 -23.37
N LEU A 234 9.07 -8.14 -22.77
CA LEU A 234 8.31 -9.28 -23.29
C LEU A 234 7.61 -8.97 -24.62
N GLN A 235 7.15 -7.74 -24.81
CA GLN A 235 6.54 -7.30 -26.06
C GLN A 235 7.53 -7.39 -27.24
N ALA A 236 8.81 -7.15 -27.02
CA ALA A 236 9.84 -7.36 -28.05
C ALA A 236 9.98 -8.83 -28.47
N SER A 237 9.56 -9.75 -27.60
CA SER A 237 9.49 -11.21 -27.88
C SER A 237 8.11 -11.67 -28.36
N GLY A 238 7.17 -10.75 -28.65
CA GLY A 238 5.84 -11.03 -29.13
C GLY A 238 4.83 -11.49 -28.07
N ILE A 239 5.15 -11.32 -26.76
CA ILE A 239 4.25 -11.69 -25.66
C ILE A 239 3.51 -10.44 -25.18
N SER A 240 2.18 -10.48 -25.24
CA SER A 240 1.26 -9.41 -24.83
C SER A 240 0.78 -9.63 -23.39
N VAL A 241 1.23 -8.77 -22.48
CA VAL A 241 0.96 -8.90 -21.04
C VAL A 241 -0.10 -7.91 -20.61
N GLU A 242 -1.14 -8.39 -19.91
CA GLU A 242 -2.07 -7.55 -19.16
C GLU A 242 -1.57 -7.36 -17.73
N ILE A 243 -1.52 -6.11 -17.27
CA ILE A 243 -1.06 -5.79 -15.90
C ILE A 243 -2.23 -5.24 -15.10
N ILE A 244 -2.49 -5.87 -13.95
CA ILE A 244 -3.50 -5.45 -12.98
C ILE A 244 -2.81 -5.00 -11.70
N ASP A 245 -3.10 -3.76 -11.31
CA ASP A 245 -2.82 -3.24 -9.98
C ASP A 245 -4.09 -3.37 -9.13
N PRO A 246 -4.10 -4.19 -8.08
CA PRO A 246 -5.25 -4.33 -7.19
C PRO A 246 -5.55 -3.06 -6.38
N ARG A 247 -4.57 -2.16 -6.14
CA ARG A 247 -4.71 -0.92 -5.35
C ARG A 247 -5.12 -1.16 -3.90
N THR A 248 -6.14 -1.98 -3.69
CA THR A 248 -6.65 -2.40 -2.39
C THR A 248 -6.57 -3.93 -2.29
N LEU A 249 -6.07 -4.39 -1.16
CA LEU A 249 -5.90 -5.82 -0.89
C LEU A 249 -7.02 -6.36 0.01
N SER A 250 -7.70 -5.45 0.70
CA SER A 250 -8.93 -5.70 1.46
C SER A 250 -9.79 -4.41 1.41
N PRO A 251 -10.92 -4.40 0.67
CA PRO A 251 -11.42 -5.46 -0.21
C PRO A 251 -10.58 -5.63 -1.49
N LEU A 252 -10.44 -6.87 -1.95
CA LEU A 252 -9.78 -7.20 -3.22
C LEU A 252 -10.81 -7.19 -4.37
N ASP A 253 -10.46 -6.62 -5.52
CA ASP A 253 -11.25 -6.72 -6.75
C ASP A 253 -10.93 -8.04 -7.50
N LEU A 254 -11.47 -9.14 -6.98
CA LEU A 254 -11.26 -10.45 -7.57
C LEU A 254 -11.90 -10.56 -8.96
N ASP A 255 -13.03 -9.88 -9.19
CA ASP A 255 -13.77 -9.94 -10.47
C ASP A 255 -12.91 -9.42 -11.64
N THR A 256 -12.18 -8.32 -11.43
CA THR A 256 -11.25 -7.79 -12.44
C THR A 256 -10.11 -8.78 -12.71
N ILE A 257 -9.56 -9.41 -11.67
CA ILE A 257 -8.50 -10.41 -11.82
C ILE A 257 -9.02 -11.64 -12.59
N LEU A 258 -10.17 -12.18 -12.21
CA LEU A 258 -10.79 -13.32 -12.90
C LEU A 258 -11.12 -13.01 -14.36
N GLY A 259 -11.68 -11.81 -14.64
CA GLY A 259 -11.96 -11.37 -16.00
C GLY A 259 -10.72 -11.36 -16.90
N SER A 260 -9.59 -10.94 -16.36
CA SER A 260 -8.30 -10.99 -17.06
C SER A 260 -7.81 -12.42 -17.26
N VAL A 261 -7.90 -13.27 -16.23
CA VAL A 261 -7.50 -14.69 -16.33
C VAL A 261 -8.36 -15.44 -17.33
N HIS A 262 -9.68 -15.20 -17.39
CA HIS A 262 -10.55 -15.78 -18.42
C HIS A 262 -10.12 -15.40 -19.84
N LYS A 263 -9.60 -14.20 -20.04
CA LYS A 263 -9.08 -13.72 -21.32
C LYS A 263 -7.75 -14.36 -21.68
N THR A 264 -6.81 -14.42 -20.74
CA THR A 264 -5.40 -14.77 -21.01
C THR A 264 -5.07 -16.25 -20.74
N GLY A 265 -5.81 -16.91 -19.87
CA GLY A 265 -5.57 -18.29 -19.43
C GLY A 265 -4.28 -18.48 -18.61
N ARG A 266 -3.53 -17.44 -18.29
CA ARG A 266 -2.24 -17.53 -17.60
C ARG A 266 -2.11 -16.45 -16.56
N LEU A 267 -1.60 -16.81 -15.38
CA LEU A 267 -1.45 -15.87 -14.26
C LEU A 267 -0.03 -15.90 -13.68
N VAL A 268 0.53 -14.71 -13.52
CA VAL A 268 1.72 -14.44 -12.70
C VAL A 268 1.32 -13.44 -11.62
N VAL A 269 1.62 -13.72 -10.35
CA VAL A 269 1.39 -12.77 -9.25
C VAL A 269 2.73 -12.31 -8.70
N VAL A 270 2.93 -11.00 -8.61
CA VAL A 270 4.18 -10.38 -8.18
C VAL A 270 3.96 -9.65 -6.87
N ASP A 271 4.61 -10.14 -5.82
CA ASP A 271 4.40 -9.71 -4.45
C ASP A 271 5.74 -9.61 -3.69
N GLU A 272 6.05 -8.43 -3.15
CA GLU A 272 7.27 -8.20 -2.36
C GLU A 272 7.20 -8.78 -0.94
N ALA A 273 6.04 -9.22 -0.48
CA ALA A 273 5.91 -9.85 0.82
C ALA A 273 6.60 -11.24 0.85
N SER A 274 6.98 -11.66 2.06
CA SER A 274 7.50 -13.02 2.29
C SER A 274 6.60 -14.07 1.64
N PRO A 275 7.15 -15.14 1.00
CA PRO A 275 6.39 -16.02 0.11
C PRO A 275 5.36 -16.92 0.82
N ARG A 276 5.33 -16.92 2.16
CA ARG A 276 4.35 -17.70 2.92
C ARG A 276 3.18 -16.86 3.36
N CYS A 277 1.96 -17.31 3.04
CA CYS A 277 0.71 -16.61 3.41
C CYS A 277 0.68 -15.15 2.92
N ASN A 278 1.27 -14.86 1.77
CA ASN A 278 1.24 -13.56 1.14
C ASN A 278 0.04 -13.44 0.16
N LEU A 279 -0.13 -12.28 -0.44
CA LEU A 279 -1.23 -12.05 -1.38
C LEU A 279 -1.08 -12.87 -2.67
N ALA A 280 0.16 -13.19 -3.08
CA ALA A 280 0.36 -14.05 -4.24
C ALA A 280 -0.21 -15.45 -4.00
N THR A 281 -0.06 -16.00 -2.79
CA THR A 281 -0.66 -17.30 -2.44
C THR A 281 -2.17 -17.22 -2.32
N ASP A 282 -2.73 -16.16 -1.75
CA ASP A 282 -4.16 -15.96 -1.59
C ASP A 282 -4.86 -15.77 -2.94
N ILE A 283 -4.37 -14.86 -3.77
CA ILE A 283 -4.90 -14.62 -5.13
C ILE A 283 -4.80 -15.89 -5.98
N SER A 284 -3.67 -16.62 -5.91
CA SER A 284 -3.51 -17.87 -6.64
C SER A 284 -4.55 -18.91 -6.21
N ALA A 285 -4.81 -19.05 -4.92
CA ALA A 285 -5.80 -19.99 -4.40
C ALA A 285 -7.23 -19.62 -4.86
N GLN A 286 -7.59 -18.34 -4.79
CA GLN A 286 -8.91 -17.85 -5.24
C GLN A 286 -9.09 -18.07 -6.75
N VAL A 287 -8.10 -17.72 -7.58
CA VAL A 287 -8.16 -17.91 -9.03
C VAL A 287 -8.24 -19.41 -9.38
N VAL A 288 -7.47 -20.26 -8.72
CA VAL A 288 -7.55 -21.72 -8.95
C VAL A 288 -8.93 -22.27 -8.54
N SER A 289 -9.52 -21.75 -7.46
CA SER A 289 -10.88 -22.17 -7.04
C SER A 289 -11.95 -21.78 -8.06
N GLU A 290 -11.89 -20.54 -8.58
CA GLU A 290 -12.97 -19.97 -9.39
C GLU A 290 -12.78 -20.17 -10.91
N ALA A 291 -11.53 -20.24 -11.38
CA ALA A 291 -11.19 -20.25 -12.81
C ALA A 291 -10.23 -21.40 -13.21
N PHE A 292 -10.22 -22.52 -12.48
CA PHE A 292 -9.32 -23.64 -12.79
C PHE A 292 -9.44 -24.16 -14.23
N GLY A 293 -10.67 -24.16 -14.77
CA GLY A 293 -10.94 -24.61 -16.14
C GLY A 293 -10.35 -23.73 -17.24
N ASP A 294 -10.08 -22.47 -16.92
CA ASP A 294 -9.54 -21.49 -17.88
C ASP A 294 -8.00 -21.45 -17.87
N LEU A 295 -7.38 -22.01 -16.83
CA LEU A 295 -5.93 -21.99 -16.69
C LEU A 295 -5.24 -22.92 -17.71
N LEU A 296 -4.40 -22.33 -18.55
CA LEU A 296 -3.56 -23.01 -19.55
C LEU A 296 -2.19 -23.43 -18.99
N ALA A 297 -1.81 -22.89 -17.85
CA ALA A 297 -0.53 -23.16 -17.16
C ALA A 297 -0.72 -23.07 -15.64
N PRO A 298 0.17 -23.68 -14.84
CA PRO A 298 0.20 -23.44 -13.39
C PRO A 298 0.45 -21.95 -13.10
N VAL A 299 -0.23 -21.42 -12.08
CA VAL A 299 0.03 -20.04 -11.60
C VAL A 299 1.47 -19.91 -11.12
N LYS A 300 2.14 -18.86 -11.52
CA LYS A 300 3.50 -18.52 -11.04
C LYS A 300 3.44 -17.35 -10.09
N MET A 301 4.19 -17.46 -9.00
CA MET A 301 4.38 -16.40 -8.03
C MET A 301 5.83 -15.91 -8.09
N VAL A 302 6.02 -14.60 -8.10
CA VAL A 302 7.31 -13.93 -7.99
C VAL A 302 7.33 -13.23 -6.65
N SER A 303 8.13 -13.74 -5.72
CA SER A 303 8.27 -13.25 -4.35
C SER A 303 9.72 -13.39 -3.90
N PRO A 304 10.17 -12.62 -2.89
CA PRO A 304 11.52 -12.77 -2.34
C PRO A 304 11.71 -14.15 -1.68
N PRO A 305 12.94 -14.56 -1.40
CA PRO A 305 13.20 -15.76 -0.63
C PRO A 305 12.69 -15.62 0.81
N HIS A 306 12.31 -16.74 1.46
CA HIS A 306 11.80 -16.76 2.83
C HIS A 306 12.94 -16.63 3.84
N VAL A 307 13.56 -15.46 3.88
CA VAL A 307 14.62 -15.07 4.83
C VAL A 307 14.40 -13.64 5.31
N PRO A 308 14.94 -13.21 6.45
CA PRO A 308 14.92 -11.80 6.84
C PRO A 308 15.61 -10.92 5.80
N VAL A 309 15.13 -9.68 5.64
CA VAL A 309 15.72 -8.72 4.67
C VAL A 309 17.17 -8.42 5.04
N PRO A 310 18.13 -8.63 4.13
CA PRO A 310 19.54 -8.37 4.42
C PRO A 310 19.84 -6.86 4.55
N PHE A 311 20.86 -6.51 5.34
CA PHE A 311 21.36 -5.15 5.43
C PHE A 311 22.37 -4.80 4.33
N ALA A 312 23.25 -5.74 3.97
CA ALA A 312 24.27 -5.51 2.95
C ALA A 312 23.64 -5.27 1.57
N ALA A 313 24.05 -4.20 0.90
CA ALA A 313 23.46 -3.77 -0.38
C ALA A 313 23.41 -4.91 -1.43
N SER A 314 24.50 -5.64 -1.61
CA SER A 314 24.56 -6.74 -2.57
C SER A 314 23.61 -7.91 -2.25
N LEU A 315 23.30 -8.13 -0.99
CA LEU A 315 22.36 -9.17 -0.58
C LEU A 315 20.92 -8.68 -0.65
N GLU A 316 20.66 -7.43 -0.30
CA GLU A 316 19.31 -6.85 -0.42
C GLU A 316 18.88 -6.74 -1.90
N ASP A 317 19.82 -6.43 -2.82
CA ASP A 317 19.55 -6.43 -4.26
C ASP A 317 19.17 -7.82 -4.78
N LEU A 318 19.77 -8.87 -4.23
CA LEU A 318 19.42 -10.26 -4.56
C LEU A 318 18.13 -10.74 -3.87
N TYR A 319 17.73 -10.08 -2.79
CA TYR A 319 16.51 -10.40 -2.06
C TYR A 319 15.26 -9.92 -2.78
N MET A 320 15.31 -8.73 -3.34
CA MET A 320 14.13 -8.11 -3.96
C MET A 320 13.77 -8.76 -5.30
N PRO A 321 12.46 -8.98 -5.58
CA PRO A 321 12.01 -9.37 -6.91
C PRO A 321 12.50 -8.37 -7.97
N SER A 322 13.02 -8.88 -9.07
CA SER A 322 13.55 -8.10 -10.19
C SER A 322 12.64 -8.18 -11.42
N THR A 323 12.83 -7.26 -12.36
CA THR A 323 12.20 -7.31 -13.69
C THR A 323 12.49 -8.64 -14.38
N GLN A 324 13.73 -9.17 -14.26
CA GLN A 324 14.11 -10.44 -14.87
C GLN A 324 13.38 -11.64 -14.28
N ASP A 325 13.09 -11.64 -12.97
CA ASP A 325 12.30 -12.69 -12.33
C ASP A 325 10.88 -12.72 -12.89
N ILE A 326 10.30 -11.55 -13.14
CA ILE A 326 8.98 -11.42 -13.76
C ILE A 326 8.99 -11.94 -15.19
N VAL A 327 9.99 -11.52 -16.00
CA VAL A 327 10.18 -12.00 -17.38
C VAL A 327 10.30 -13.53 -17.42
N ASN A 328 11.11 -14.10 -16.55
CA ASN A 328 11.30 -15.55 -16.46
C ASN A 328 10.01 -16.28 -16.05
N ALA A 329 9.24 -15.74 -15.11
CA ALA A 329 7.97 -16.31 -14.70
C ALA A 329 6.96 -16.28 -15.85
N VAL A 330 6.87 -15.17 -16.60
CA VAL A 330 5.98 -15.06 -17.77
C VAL A 330 6.38 -16.06 -18.84
N LYS A 331 7.66 -16.16 -19.21
CA LYS A 331 8.14 -17.17 -20.17
C LYS A 331 7.80 -18.58 -19.72
N THR A 332 7.96 -18.89 -18.43
CA THR A 332 7.61 -20.22 -17.90
C THR A 332 6.14 -20.59 -18.13
N VAL A 333 5.22 -19.64 -17.96
CA VAL A 333 3.76 -19.93 -18.14
C VAL A 333 3.36 -19.88 -19.62
N THR A 334 4.04 -19.13 -20.46
CA THR A 334 3.75 -19.09 -21.91
C THR A 334 4.31 -20.30 -22.65
N GLU A 335 5.44 -20.82 -22.21
CA GLU A 335 6.08 -22.01 -22.78
C GLU A 335 5.56 -23.33 -22.20
N TRP A 336 4.64 -23.25 -21.24
CA TRP A 336 4.05 -24.43 -20.59
C TRP A 336 3.33 -25.29 -21.63
N SER A 337 3.75 -26.54 -21.76
CA SER A 337 3.06 -27.58 -22.54
C SER A 337 2.48 -28.63 -21.57
N ARG A 338 1.20 -28.94 -21.75
CA ARG A 338 0.54 -30.06 -21.02
C ARG A 338 1.10 -31.39 -21.47
#